data_d26bf83de2b1e699aab072d686485d1b
#
_entry.id   d26bf83de2b1e699aab072d686485d1b
#
_cell.length_a   1.000
_cell.length_b   1.000
_cell.length_c   1.000
_cell.angle_alpha   90.00
_cell.angle_beta   90.00
_cell.angle_gamma   90.00
#
_symmetry.space_group_name_H-M   'P 1'
#
loop_
_entity.id
_entity.type
_entity.pdbx_description
1 polymer ?
#
loop_
_entity_poly.entity_id
_entity_poly.type
_entity_poly.pdbx_seq_one_letter_code
_entity_poly.pdbx_strand_id
1 'polypeptide(L)'
;MYRIDPRELGPGSLLWRWAGDNRLSFTGLATGMLQLMHPGLGAGVVDHSAFFTEPWDRIQRSVPEIIGVVYDGPEAEATGHRVRDYHRHIKGVDHRGRRYSALKPETFWWAHATFQYAVEQLVDRFDNHRLTDAEREELYLDGVEWYRR
;
A
#
# COMPACT_ATOMS: atom_id res chain seq x y z
N MET A 1 11.76 -13.60 17.66
CA MET A 1 10.64 -13.15 16.83
C MET A 1 10.09 -11.90 17.50
N TYR A 2 10.27 -10.76 16.87
CA TYR A 2 9.81 -9.46 17.43
C TYR A 2 8.28 -9.46 17.35
N ARG A 3 7.60 -9.37 18.47
CA ARG A 3 6.14 -9.28 18.52
C ARG A 3 5.77 -7.80 18.61
N ILE A 4 5.14 -7.29 17.56
CA ILE A 4 4.56 -5.94 17.56
C ILE A 4 3.12 -6.09 18.06
N ASP A 5 2.78 -5.37 19.13
CA ASP A 5 1.42 -5.39 19.67
C ASP A 5 0.44 -4.71 18.69
N PRO A 6 -0.82 -5.19 18.63
CA PRO A 6 -1.86 -4.53 17.86
C PRO A 6 -2.05 -3.08 18.32
N ARG A 7 -2.30 -2.18 17.37
CA ARG A 7 -2.60 -0.77 17.66
C ARG A 7 -3.86 -0.33 16.94
N GLU A 8 -4.50 0.67 17.50
CA GLU A 8 -5.67 1.26 16.89
C GLU A 8 -5.24 2.26 15.79
N LEU A 9 -5.74 2.07 14.56
CA LEU A 9 -5.66 3.08 13.51
C LEU A 9 -6.94 3.92 13.55
N GLY A 10 -6.82 5.16 13.98
CA GLY A 10 -7.93 6.08 14.14
C GLY A 10 -7.44 7.53 14.09
N PRO A 11 -8.32 8.52 14.40
CA PRO A 11 -8.02 9.95 14.28
C PRO A 11 -6.77 10.43 15.03
N GLY A 12 -6.29 9.66 16.00
CA GLY A 12 -5.08 9.96 16.77
C GLY A 12 -3.78 9.38 16.19
N SER A 13 -3.86 8.49 15.20
CA SER A 13 -2.65 7.88 14.62
C SER A 13 -2.03 8.76 13.53
N LEU A 14 -0.72 8.65 13.35
CA LEU A 14 0.00 9.42 12.33
C LEU A 14 -0.41 9.01 10.91
N LEU A 15 -0.63 7.72 10.69
CA LEU A 15 -1.09 7.24 9.39
C LEU A 15 -2.47 7.79 9.03
N TRP A 16 -3.40 7.86 9.98
CA TRP A 16 -4.71 8.47 9.77
C TRP A 16 -4.61 9.91 9.28
N ARG A 17 -3.66 10.67 9.81
CA ARG A 17 -3.46 12.07 9.46
C ARG A 17 -3.09 12.29 8.00
N TRP A 18 -2.30 11.38 7.40
CA TRP A 18 -1.70 11.62 6.08
C TRP A 18 -2.09 10.61 5.00
N ALA A 19 -2.59 9.41 5.33
CA ALA A 19 -2.87 8.38 4.34
C ALA A 19 -3.94 8.78 3.31
N GLY A 20 -4.86 9.68 3.65
CA GLY A 20 -5.89 10.21 2.75
C GLY A 20 -5.56 11.58 2.15
N ASP A 21 -4.33 12.08 2.32
CA ASP A 21 -3.95 13.40 1.81
C ASP A 21 -3.85 13.39 0.28
N ASN A 22 -4.57 14.30 -0.38
CA ASN A 22 -4.59 14.41 -1.85
C ASN A 22 -3.20 14.68 -2.46
N ARG A 23 -2.26 15.23 -1.70
CA ARG A 23 -0.87 15.44 -2.13
C ARG A 23 -0.13 14.12 -2.39
N LEU A 24 -0.63 12.97 -1.89
CA LEU A 24 -0.12 11.65 -2.26
C LEU A 24 -0.18 11.39 -3.77
N SER A 25 -1.06 12.06 -4.50
CA SER A 25 -1.11 11.99 -5.96
C SER A 25 0.20 12.41 -6.62
N PHE A 26 0.96 13.33 -6.00
CA PHE A 26 2.28 13.74 -6.51
C PHE A 26 3.35 12.67 -6.37
N THR A 27 3.19 11.75 -5.42
CA THR A 27 4.10 10.60 -5.24
C THR A 27 3.60 9.34 -5.95
N GLY A 28 2.38 9.35 -6.45
CA GLY A 28 1.68 8.17 -6.99
C GLY A 28 2.40 7.52 -8.16
N LEU A 29 2.94 8.30 -9.10
CA LEU A 29 3.70 7.76 -10.22
C LEU A 29 5.00 7.09 -9.75
N ALA A 30 5.74 7.73 -8.85
CA ALA A 30 6.97 7.18 -8.29
C ALA A 30 6.66 5.90 -7.50
N THR A 31 5.59 5.88 -6.73
CA THR A 31 5.10 4.69 -6.00
C THR A 31 4.79 3.55 -6.96
N GLY A 32 4.04 3.82 -8.03
CA GLY A 32 3.73 2.82 -9.05
C GLY A 32 4.98 2.24 -9.72
N MET A 33 5.94 3.09 -10.08
CA MET A 33 7.21 2.65 -10.67
C MET A 33 8.02 1.81 -9.68
N LEU A 34 8.08 2.21 -8.41
CA LEU A 34 8.76 1.45 -7.36
C LEU A 34 8.12 0.06 -7.17
N GLN A 35 6.81 -0.04 -7.20
CA GLN A 35 6.10 -1.32 -7.15
C GLN A 35 6.51 -2.23 -8.30
N LEU A 36 6.57 -1.72 -9.54
CA LEU A 36 6.92 -2.48 -10.72
C LEU A 36 8.37 -3.01 -10.71
N MET A 37 9.25 -2.47 -9.89
CA MET A 37 10.62 -2.99 -9.72
C MET A 37 10.64 -4.38 -9.07
N HIS A 38 9.60 -4.79 -8.35
CA HIS A 38 9.48 -6.16 -7.85
C HIS A 38 9.03 -7.10 -8.98
N PRO A 39 9.84 -8.12 -9.34
CA PRO A 39 9.56 -8.93 -10.54
C PRO A 39 8.19 -9.60 -10.57
N GLY A 40 7.76 -10.15 -9.43
CA GLY A 40 6.46 -10.82 -9.33
C GLY A 40 5.28 -9.85 -9.41
N LEU A 41 5.44 -8.64 -8.86
CA LEU A 41 4.42 -7.61 -8.94
C LEU A 41 4.35 -7.02 -10.35
N GLY A 42 5.50 -6.72 -10.95
CA GLY A 42 5.58 -6.23 -12.33
C GLY A 42 4.94 -7.21 -13.33
N ALA A 43 5.22 -8.51 -13.20
CA ALA A 43 4.58 -9.54 -14.04
C ALA A 43 3.05 -9.58 -13.83
N GLY A 44 2.59 -9.53 -12.57
CA GLY A 44 1.16 -9.51 -12.26
C GLY A 44 0.44 -8.28 -12.82
N VAL A 45 1.08 -7.12 -12.82
CA VAL A 45 0.52 -5.90 -13.42
C VAL A 45 0.43 -6.01 -14.94
N VAL A 46 1.46 -6.56 -15.60
CA VAL A 46 1.43 -6.77 -17.07
C VAL A 46 0.32 -7.73 -17.48
N ASP A 47 0.16 -8.83 -16.74
CA ASP A 47 -0.77 -9.90 -17.13
C ASP A 47 -2.22 -9.64 -16.73
N HIS A 48 -2.46 -8.86 -15.65
CA HIS A 48 -3.79 -8.76 -15.02
C HIS A 48 -4.30 -7.33 -14.81
N SER A 49 -3.54 -6.30 -15.16
CA SER A 49 -3.92 -4.91 -14.84
C SER A 49 -4.03 -4.05 -16.10
N ALA A 50 -5.03 -3.17 -16.10
CA ALA A 50 -5.14 -2.08 -17.07
C ALA A 50 -4.20 -0.88 -16.78
N PHE A 51 -3.15 -1.08 -15.99
CA PHE A 51 -2.24 -0.01 -15.57
C PHE A 51 -1.66 0.79 -16.73
N PHE A 52 -1.32 0.12 -17.84
CA PHE A 52 -0.71 0.76 -19.00
C PHE A 52 -1.75 1.28 -20.04
N THR A 53 -2.99 0.81 -19.98
CA THR A 53 -4.05 1.17 -20.94
C THR A 53 -5.05 2.15 -20.34
N GLU A 54 -5.42 1.97 -19.08
CA GLU A 54 -6.44 2.75 -18.37
C GLU A 54 -5.96 3.14 -16.97
N PRO A 55 -4.82 3.85 -16.82
CA PRO A 55 -4.19 4.10 -15.53
C PRO A 55 -5.09 4.88 -14.57
N TRP A 56 -5.86 5.83 -15.11
CA TRP A 56 -6.72 6.70 -14.32
C TRP A 56 -7.89 5.95 -13.69
N ASP A 57 -8.59 5.14 -14.49
CA ASP A 57 -9.69 4.32 -14.03
C ASP A 57 -9.24 3.29 -12.98
N ARG A 58 -8.05 2.68 -13.18
CA ARG A 58 -7.45 1.78 -12.20
C ARG A 58 -7.18 2.48 -10.87
N ILE A 59 -6.63 3.69 -10.89
CA ILE A 59 -6.36 4.46 -9.67
C ILE A 59 -7.66 4.77 -8.94
N GLN A 60 -8.67 5.26 -9.64
CA GLN A 60 -9.97 5.60 -9.05
C GLN A 60 -10.67 4.40 -8.41
N ARG A 61 -10.52 3.21 -8.95
CA ARG A 61 -11.08 1.98 -8.37
C ARG A 61 -10.27 1.43 -7.21
N SER A 62 -8.95 1.59 -7.24
CA SER A 62 -8.07 0.93 -6.27
C SER A 62 -7.81 1.77 -5.02
N VAL A 63 -7.61 3.08 -5.18
CA VAL A 63 -7.21 3.95 -4.07
C VAL A 63 -8.25 3.98 -2.95
N PRO A 64 -9.56 4.12 -3.22
CA PRO A 64 -10.58 4.12 -2.15
C PRO A 64 -10.53 2.86 -1.29
N GLU A 65 -10.39 1.68 -1.90
CA GLU A 65 -10.30 0.40 -1.18
C GLU A 65 -9.01 0.30 -0.34
N ILE A 66 -7.89 0.78 -0.89
CA ILE A 66 -6.61 0.75 -0.18
C ILE A 66 -6.64 1.67 1.05
N ILE A 67 -7.13 2.89 0.89
CA ILE A 67 -7.21 3.85 2.01
C ILE A 67 -8.37 3.52 2.97
N GLY A 68 -9.43 2.86 2.50
CA GLY A 68 -10.53 2.38 3.33
C GLY A 68 -10.05 1.48 4.47
N VAL A 69 -8.99 0.69 4.24
CA VAL A 69 -8.38 -0.13 5.32
C VAL A 69 -7.89 0.73 6.49
N VAL A 70 -7.59 2.01 6.26
CA VAL A 70 -7.24 2.97 7.32
C VAL A 70 -8.50 3.64 7.89
N TYR A 71 -9.45 4.06 7.02
CA TYR A 71 -10.50 5.02 7.38
C TYR A 71 -11.88 4.40 7.66
N ASP A 72 -12.14 3.14 7.32
CA ASP A 72 -13.46 2.52 7.45
C ASP A 72 -13.83 2.13 8.91
N GLY A 73 -12.99 2.49 9.88
CA GLY A 73 -13.28 2.25 11.30
C GLY A 73 -13.55 0.77 11.59
N PRO A 74 -14.74 0.40 12.10
CA PRO A 74 -15.07 -1.00 12.40
C PRO A 74 -15.06 -1.93 11.18
N GLU A 75 -15.26 -1.40 9.97
CA GLU A 75 -15.28 -2.17 8.72
C GLU A 75 -13.90 -2.30 8.07
N ALA A 76 -12.86 -1.68 8.63
CA ALA A 76 -11.51 -1.63 8.05
C ALA A 76 -10.91 -3.03 7.79
N GLU A 77 -11.10 -3.97 8.70
CA GLU A 77 -10.65 -5.36 8.54
C GLU A 77 -11.39 -6.06 7.38
N ALA A 78 -12.69 -5.85 7.27
CA ALA A 78 -13.48 -6.39 6.16
C ALA A 78 -13.03 -5.79 4.82
N THR A 79 -12.70 -4.49 4.78
CA THR A 79 -12.11 -3.82 3.62
C THR A 79 -10.76 -4.42 3.26
N GLY A 80 -9.87 -4.66 4.23
CA GLY A 80 -8.59 -5.32 4.00
C GLY A 80 -8.74 -6.73 3.43
N HIS A 81 -9.68 -7.51 3.95
CA HIS A 81 -10.02 -8.82 3.40
C HIS A 81 -10.52 -8.74 1.95
N ARG A 82 -11.34 -7.75 1.59
CA ARG A 82 -11.77 -7.54 0.18
C ARG A 82 -10.57 -7.20 -0.71
N VAL A 83 -9.69 -6.30 -0.26
CA VAL A 83 -8.47 -5.96 -1.00
C VAL A 83 -7.61 -7.20 -1.26
N ARG A 84 -7.39 -8.02 -0.24
CA ARG A 84 -6.68 -9.30 -0.38
C ARG A 84 -7.38 -10.22 -1.39
N ASP A 85 -8.69 -10.33 -1.31
CA ASP A 85 -9.46 -11.28 -2.12
C ASP A 85 -9.46 -10.89 -3.60
N TYR A 86 -9.42 -9.60 -3.94
CA TYR A 86 -9.20 -9.14 -5.32
C TYR A 86 -7.89 -9.64 -5.93
N HIS A 87 -6.89 -9.97 -5.10
CA HIS A 87 -5.59 -10.44 -5.56
C HIS A 87 -5.45 -11.95 -5.68
N ARG A 88 -6.46 -12.75 -5.27
CA ARG A 88 -6.39 -14.24 -5.27
C ARG A 88 -6.16 -14.85 -6.64
N HIS A 89 -6.66 -14.25 -7.68
CA HIS A 89 -6.53 -14.75 -9.05
C HIS A 89 -5.27 -14.25 -9.77
N ILE A 90 -4.57 -13.26 -9.21
CA ILE A 90 -3.36 -12.68 -9.81
C ILE A 90 -2.17 -13.58 -9.54
N LYS A 91 -1.93 -14.49 -10.48
CA LYS A 91 -0.83 -15.46 -10.45
C LYS A 91 -0.53 -15.96 -11.87
N GLY A 92 0.71 -16.37 -12.10
CA GLY A 92 1.14 -16.83 -13.41
C GLY A 92 2.60 -17.22 -13.45
N VAL A 93 3.18 -17.15 -14.65
CA VAL A 93 4.60 -17.40 -14.92
C VAL A 93 5.13 -16.21 -15.70
N ASP A 94 6.20 -15.59 -15.23
CA ASP A 94 6.80 -14.44 -15.89
C ASP A 94 7.59 -14.83 -17.16
N HIS A 95 8.06 -13.84 -17.91
CA HIS A 95 8.86 -14.03 -19.14
C HIS A 95 10.19 -14.79 -18.95
N ARG A 96 10.60 -15.02 -17.70
CA ARG A 96 11.80 -15.81 -17.32
C ARG A 96 11.44 -17.20 -16.81
N GLY A 97 10.18 -17.63 -16.93
CA GLY A 97 9.71 -18.93 -16.44
C GLY A 97 9.52 -19.02 -14.93
N ARG A 98 9.55 -17.92 -14.18
CA ARG A 98 9.38 -17.90 -12.72
C ARG A 98 7.91 -17.74 -12.36
N ARG A 99 7.43 -18.59 -11.45
CA ARG A 99 6.07 -18.48 -10.92
C ARG A 99 5.93 -17.24 -10.05
N TYR A 100 4.87 -16.49 -10.23
CA TYR A 100 4.49 -15.38 -9.36
C TYR A 100 3.08 -15.54 -8.81
N SER A 101 2.80 -14.88 -7.68
CA SER A 101 1.47 -14.69 -7.12
C SER A 101 1.46 -13.36 -6.36
N ALA A 102 0.39 -12.58 -6.53
CA ALA A 102 0.24 -11.32 -5.79
C ALA A 102 0.14 -11.55 -4.27
N LEU A 103 -0.42 -12.68 -3.84
CA LEU A 103 -0.53 -13.03 -2.42
C LEU A 103 0.71 -13.75 -1.84
N LYS A 104 1.80 -13.85 -2.61
CA LYS A 104 3.07 -14.28 -2.02
C LYS A 104 3.50 -13.23 -0.99
N PRO A 105 3.82 -13.60 0.27
CA PRO A 105 4.05 -12.65 1.34
C PRO A 105 5.03 -11.51 0.99
N GLU A 106 6.15 -11.83 0.35
CA GLU A 106 7.14 -10.82 -0.07
C GLU A 106 6.59 -9.87 -1.13
N THR A 107 5.74 -10.34 -2.06
CA THR A 107 5.15 -9.52 -3.13
C THR A 107 4.09 -8.59 -2.54
N PHE A 108 3.22 -9.12 -1.69
CA PHE A 108 2.16 -8.36 -1.06
C PHE A 108 2.72 -7.32 -0.09
N TRP A 109 3.73 -7.71 0.70
CA TRP A 109 4.45 -6.81 1.59
C TRP A 109 5.17 -5.69 0.81
N TRP A 110 5.83 -6.00 -0.29
CA TRP A 110 6.48 -4.98 -1.12
C TRP A 110 5.49 -3.93 -1.61
N ALA A 111 4.34 -4.37 -2.14
CA ALA A 111 3.29 -3.45 -2.59
C ALA A 111 2.84 -2.53 -1.44
N HIS A 112 2.60 -3.07 -0.26
CA HIS A 112 2.22 -2.32 0.93
C HIS A 112 3.33 -1.36 1.38
N ALA A 113 4.57 -1.82 1.49
CA ALA A 113 5.71 -1.00 1.92
C ALA A 113 5.93 0.23 1.04
N THR A 114 5.62 0.14 -0.26
CA THR A 114 5.71 1.30 -1.16
C THR A 114 4.64 2.35 -0.89
N PHE A 115 3.44 1.98 -0.45
CA PHE A 115 2.43 2.94 0.01
C PHE A 115 2.85 3.60 1.32
N GLN A 116 3.37 2.84 2.26
CA GLN A 116 3.94 3.38 3.50
C GLN A 116 5.04 4.41 3.20
N TYR A 117 5.97 4.05 2.33
CA TYR A 117 7.03 4.95 1.88
C TYR A 117 6.49 6.22 1.22
N ALA A 118 5.42 6.10 0.42
CA ALA A 118 4.79 7.27 -0.22
C ALA A 118 4.24 8.26 0.81
N VAL A 119 3.67 7.78 1.92
CA VAL A 119 3.20 8.64 3.01
C VAL A 119 4.38 9.37 3.68
N GLU A 120 5.47 8.69 3.97
CA GLU A 120 6.68 9.31 4.50
C GLU A 120 7.24 10.39 3.55
N GLN A 121 7.33 10.07 2.25
CA GLN A 121 7.80 11.01 1.25
C GLN A 121 6.86 12.22 1.09
N LEU A 122 5.55 12.04 1.27
CA LEU A 122 4.59 13.13 1.29
C LEU A 122 4.95 14.12 2.41
N VAL A 123 5.12 13.63 3.64
CA VAL A 123 5.41 14.48 4.80
C VAL A 123 6.76 15.17 4.61
N ASP A 124 7.79 14.43 4.24
CA ASP A 124 9.15 14.99 4.08
C ASP A 124 9.26 16.06 2.98
N ARG A 125 8.45 15.97 1.90
CA ARG A 125 8.61 16.82 0.73
C ARG A 125 7.53 17.89 0.59
N PHE A 126 6.33 17.64 1.09
CA PHE A 126 5.15 18.48 0.81
C PHE A 126 4.46 19.00 2.06
N ASP A 127 4.89 18.57 3.26
CA ASP A 127 4.37 19.11 4.52
C ASP A 127 5.37 20.07 5.16
N ASN A 128 4.85 21.02 5.96
CA ASN A 128 5.69 21.87 6.79
C ASN A 128 6.20 21.16 8.05
N HIS A 129 5.56 20.06 8.43
CA HIS A 129 6.00 19.21 9.51
C HIS A 129 7.26 18.41 9.11
N ARG A 130 8.16 18.21 10.06
CA ARG A 130 9.33 17.34 9.89
C ARG A 130 9.20 16.18 10.86
N LEU A 131 9.10 14.96 10.32
CA LEU A 131 9.02 13.77 11.16
C LEU A 131 10.29 13.62 12.00
N THR A 132 10.09 13.54 13.30
CA THR A 132 11.13 13.08 14.22
C THR A 132 11.37 11.57 14.07
N ASP A 133 12.48 11.05 14.60
CA ASP A 133 12.75 9.61 14.56
C ASP A 133 11.67 8.81 15.30
N ALA A 134 11.13 9.34 16.40
CA ALA A 134 10.03 8.72 17.13
C ALA A 134 8.73 8.67 16.29
N GLU A 135 8.41 9.74 15.56
CA GLU A 135 7.24 9.75 14.68
C GLU A 135 7.42 8.84 13.45
N ARG A 136 8.64 8.69 12.94
CA ARG A 136 8.93 7.71 11.88
C ARG A 136 8.70 6.28 12.37
N GLU A 137 9.16 5.97 13.57
CA GLU A 137 8.90 4.66 14.19
C GLU A 137 7.40 4.45 14.42
N GLU A 138 6.70 5.46 14.93
CA GLU A 138 5.25 5.39 15.12
C GLU A 138 4.50 5.19 13.79
N LEU A 139 4.83 5.98 12.77
CA LEU A 139 4.24 5.84 11.43
C LEU A 139 4.52 4.46 10.82
N TYR A 140 5.73 3.92 11.03
CA TYR A 140 6.06 2.55 10.61
C TYR A 140 5.19 1.52 11.32
N LEU A 141 5.00 1.65 12.63
CA LEU A 141 4.16 0.73 13.40
C LEU A 141 2.68 0.82 13.00
N ASP A 142 2.19 2.02 12.67
CA ASP A 142 0.87 2.23 12.07
C ASP A 142 0.76 1.51 10.71
N GLY A 143 1.79 1.59 9.89
CA GLY A 143 1.88 0.87 8.62
C GLY A 143 1.86 -0.65 8.77
N VAL A 144 2.51 -1.18 9.81
CA VAL A 144 2.44 -2.61 10.14
C VAL A 144 1.02 -3.03 10.52
N GLU A 145 0.31 -2.19 11.28
CA GLU A 145 -1.09 -2.45 11.63
C GLU A 145 -2.00 -2.38 10.40
N TRP A 146 -1.79 -1.40 9.52
CA TRP A 146 -2.47 -1.33 8.22
C TRP A 146 -2.30 -2.62 7.41
N TYR A 147 -1.08 -3.16 7.35
CA TYR A 147 -0.80 -4.42 6.66
C TYR A 147 -1.51 -5.64 7.27
N ARG A 148 -1.77 -5.62 8.57
CA ARG A 148 -2.42 -6.73 9.30
C ARG A 148 -3.91 -6.84 9.06
N ARG A 149 -4.56 -5.72 8.78
CA ARG A 149 -5.99 -5.65 8.46
C ARG A 149 -6.26 -6.18 7.07
#